data_2bbbd2a32ca9db358aa97e16b400f663
#
_entry.id   2bbbd2a32ca9db358aa97e16b400f663
#
_cell.length_a   1.000
_cell.length_b   1.000
_cell.length_c   1.000
_cell.angle_alpha   90.00
_cell.angle_beta   90.00
_cell.angle_gamma   90.00
#
_symmetry.space_group_name_H-M   'P 1'
#
loop_
_entity.id
_entity.type
_entity.pdbx_description
1 polymer ?
#
loop_
_entity_poly.entity_id
_entity_poly.type
_entity_poly.pdbx_seq_one_letter_code
_entity_poly.pdbx_strand_id
1 'polypeptide(L)'
;MTPIFFRGKLFFYYIYTMKTANLYMIMLGCTPKGRFTEQHDIFFGIGTSVKELVPDMKAFWPEAKGKIHIDAWQKVTCVDGFAIEVVSNNEKLKQKEQLFFLNLGGYKEGEFEEYHYKVLVVATTKAEAIKKAKQTTFYKHYNFKGATSHIDDKYGVDVDDIHAIEEILSEKFKSEYRLLIKKTNVISEDEKHIGYLKIDTLTV
;
A
#
# COMPACT_ATOMS: atom_id res chain seq x y z
N MET A 1 59.56 -23.93 -28.33
CA MET A 1 58.55 -23.34 -27.38
C MET A 1 57.47 -22.71 -28.19
N THR A 2 56.31 -23.35 -28.30
CA THR A 2 55.20 -22.94 -29.11
C THR A 2 54.18 -22.26 -28.19
N PRO A 3 53.69 -21.03 -28.47
CA PRO A 3 52.69 -20.40 -27.62
C PRO A 3 51.28 -20.95 -27.92
N ILE A 4 50.62 -21.45 -26.90
CA ILE A 4 49.22 -21.90 -26.94
C ILE A 4 48.34 -20.67 -26.86
N PHE A 5 47.61 -20.35 -27.94
CA PHE A 5 46.56 -19.32 -27.94
C PHE A 5 45.28 -19.90 -27.37
N PHE A 6 44.86 -19.47 -26.14
CA PHE A 6 43.51 -19.66 -25.65
C PHE A 6 42.60 -18.58 -26.25
N ARG A 7 41.68 -18.98 -27.11
CA ARG A 7 40.56 -18.16 -27.56
C ARG A 7 39.57 -17.99 -26.38
N GLY A 8 39.72 -16.93 -25.61
CA GLY A 8 38.73 -16.50 -24.61
C GLY A 8 37.51 -15.88 -25.31
N LYS A 9 36.39 -16.61 -25.37
CA LYS A 9 35.11 -16.00 -25.65
C LYS A 9 34.70 -15.17 -24.41
N LEU A 10 34.73 -13.85 -24.52
CA LEU A 10 34.12 -12.97 -23.54
C LEU A 10 32.61 -13.19 -23.62
N PHE A 11 32.05 -13.94 -22.67
CA PHE A 11 30.62 -13.95 -22.40
C PHE A 11 30.30 -12.69 -21.61
N PHE A 12 29.77 -11.65 -22.30
CA PHE A 12 29.09 -10.56 -21.64
C PHE A 12 27.78 -11.14 -21.07
N TYR A 13 27.77 -11.48 -19.79
CA TYR A 13 26.53 -11.63 -19.04
C TYR A 13 25.89 -10.25 -18.94
N TYR A 14 24.93 -9.99 -19.82
CA TYR A 14 23.98 -8.93 -19.62
C TYR A 14 23.17 -9.31 -18.38
N ILE A 15 23.58 -8.83 -17.22
CA ILE A 15 22.74 -8.86 -16.02
C ILE A 15 21.60 -7.88 -16.30
N TYR A 16 20.56 -8.37 -16.91
CA TYR A 16 19.29 -7.69 -16.96
C TYR A 16 18.80 -7.66 -15.52
N THR A 17 19.00 -6.54 -14.83
CA THR A 17 18.35 -6.29 -13.54
C THR A 17 16.87 -6.18 -13.85
N MET A 18 16.17 -7.30 -13.77
CA MET A 18 14.73 -7.31 -13.81
C MET A 18 14.26 -6.38 -12.69
N LYS A 19 13.63 -5.26 -13.06
CA LYS A 19 13.02 -4.38 -12.08
C LYS A 19 11.98 -5.20 -11.33
N THR A 20 12.22 -5.44 -10.05
CA THR A 20 11.32 -6.20 -9.20
C THR A 20 10.00 -5.43 -9.05
N ALA A 21 8.90 -6.08 -9.34
CA ALA A 21 7.58 -5.52 -9.06
C ALA A 21 7.39 -5.37 -7.54
N ASN A 22 6.75 -4.29 -7.11
CA ASN A 22 6.47 -4.00 -5.72
C ASN A 22 4.97 -3.73 -5.55
N LEU A 23 4.45 -3.97 -4.36
CA LEU A 23 3.14 -3.49 -3.96
C LEU A 23 3.23 -1.98 -3.64
N TYR A 24 2.29 -1.21 -4.17
CA TYR A 24 2.13 0.20 -3.86
C TYR A 24 0.79 0.44 -3.18
N MET A 25 0.79 1.29 -2.16
CA MET A 25 -0.39 1.91 -1.57
C MET A 25 -0.40 3.37 -1.99
N ILE A 26 -1.47 3.83 -2.63
CA ILE A 26 -1.56 5.16 -3.24
C ILE A 26 -2.88 5.81 -2.83
N MET A 27 -2.82 6.99 -2.24
CA MET A 27 -4.00 7.80 -1.97
C MET A 27 -4.29 8.67 -3.19
N LEU A 28 -5.44 8.44 -3.79
CA LEU A 28 -5.94 9.17 -4.94
C LEU A 28 -6.95 10.22 -4.49
N GLY A 29 -6.88 11.41 -5.05
CA GLY A 29 -7.81 12.51 -4.83
C GLY A 29 -8.51 12.92 -6.13
N CYS A 30 -9.76 13.34 -5.99
CA CYS A 30 -10.56 13.87 -7.10
C CYS A 30 -11.80 14.60 -6.55
N THR A 31 -12.27 15.61 -7.29
CA THR A 31 -13.61 16.17 -7.07
C THR A 31 -14.55 15.69 -8.18
N PRO A 32 -15.29 14.59 -7.98
CA PRO A 32 -16.23 14.07 -8.98
C PRO A 32 -17.32 15.09 -9.31
N LYS A 33 -17.90 15.00 -10.51
CA LYS A 33 -18.96 15.91 -10.93
C LYS A 33 -20.15 15.86 -9.96
N GLY A 34 -20.58 17.04 -9.48
CA GLY A 34 -21.70 17.18 -8.57
C GLY A 34 -21.35 17.00 -7.08
N ARG A 35 -20.06 16.94 -6.75
CA ARG A 35 -19.55 17.00 -5.38
C ARG A 35 -19.01 18.39 -5.07
N PHE A 36 -19.12 18.80 -3.79
CA PHE A 36 -18.67 20.12 -3.34
C PHE A 36 -17.28 20.08 -2.69
N THR A 37 -16.87 18.90 -2.25
CA THR A 37 -15.57 18.67 -1.64
C THR A 37 -14.80 17.61 -2.42
N GLU A 38 -13.49 17.64 -2.30
CA GLU A 38 -12.62 16.60 -2.76
C GLU A 38 -12.88 15.28 -2.01
N GLN A 39 -12.76 14.19 -2.72
CA GLN A 39 -12.88 12.85 -2.19
C GLN A 39 -11.57 12.11 -2.37
N HIS A 40 -11.27 11.20 -1.46
CA HIS A 40 -10.05 10.39 -1.48
C HIS A 40 -10.40 8.92 -1.40
N ASP A 41 -9.63 8.10 -2.12
CA ASP A 41 -9.71 6.65 -2.00
C ASP A 41 -8.31 6.04 -2.08
N ILE A 42 -8.17 4.79 -1.62
CA ILE A 42 -6.90 4.09 -1.55
C ILE A 42 -6.81 3.02 -2.64
N PHE A 43 -5.91 3.24 -3.57
CA PHE A 43 -5.58 2.29 -4.63
C PHE A 43 -4.39 1.42 -4.22
N PHE A 44 -4.51 0.13 -4.45
CA PHE A 44 -3.41 -0.83 -4.36
C PHE A 44 -3.06 -1.36 -5.74
N GLY A 45 -1.78 -1.31 -6.08
CA GLY A 45 -1.29 -1.80 -7.37
C GLY A 45 0.08 -2.45 -7.26
N ILE A 46 0.38 -3.33 -8.22
CA ILE A 46 1.67 -4.02 -8.31
C ILE A 46 2.36 -3.59 -9.60
N GLY A 47 3.58 -3.08 -9.47
CA GLY A 47 4.36 -2.61 -10.62
C GLY A 47 5.79 -2.27 -10.25
N THR A 48 6.59 -1.84 -11.23
CA THR A 48 7.99 -1.46 -11.02
C THR A 48 8.15 0.01 -10.63
N SER A 49 7.09 0.82 -10.84
CA SER A 49 7.04 2.24 -10.50
C SER A 49 5.60 2.75 -10.42
N VAL A 50 5.38 3.88 -9.73
CA VAL A 50 4.09 4.58 -9.69
C VAL A 50 3.63 5.01 -11.09
N LYS A 51 4.57 5.41 -11.97
CA LYS A 51 4.27 5.77 -13.37
C LYS A 51 3.59 4.63 -14.13
N GLU A 52 4.05 3.41 -13.95
CA GLU A 52 3.49 2.22 -14.62
C GLU A 52 2.04 1.97 -14.23
N LEU A 53 1.65 2.35 -13.01
CA LEU A 53 0.31 2.14 -12.47
C LEU A 53 -0.74 3.18 -12.90
N VAL A 54 -0.35 4.22 -13.65
CA VAL A 54 -1.27 5.29 -14.07
C VAL A 54 -2.51 4.78 -14.81
N PRO A 55 -2.41 3.85 -15.75
CA PRO A 55 -3.59 3.29 -16.41
C PRO A 55 -4.52 2.56 -15.43
N ASP A 56 -3.96 1.81 -14.47
CA ASP A 56 -4.71 1.05 -13.49
C ASP A 56 -5.40 1.98 -12.48
N MET A 57 -4.75 3.07 -12.04
CA MET A 57 -5.36 4.10 -11.19
C MET A 57 -6.55 4.78 -11.88
N LYS A 58 -6.43 5.10 -13.17
CA LYS A 58 -7.54 5.70 -13.96
C LYS A 58 -8.72 4.71 -14.11
N ALA A 59 -8.44 3.42 -14.26
CA ALA A 59 -9.45 2.38 -14.34
C ALA A 59 -10.12 2.10 -12.98
N PHE A 60 -9.40 2.28 -11.88
CA PHE A 60 -9.90 2.08 -10.52
C PHE A 60 -11.02 3.06 -10.15
N TRP A 61 -10.94 4.31 -10.61
CA TRP A 61 -11.92 5.34 -10.28
C TRP A 61 -12.58 5.95 -11.53
N PRO A 62 -13.51 5.22 -12.19
CA PRO A 62 -14.10 5.64 -13.45
C PRO A 62 -14.97 6.92 -13.34
N GLU A 63 -15.59 7.19 -12.18
CA GLU A 63 -16.38 8.40 -11.94
C GLU A 63 -15.56 9.68 -11.95
N ALA A 64 -14.26 9.57 -11.67
CA ALA A 64 -13.30 10.68 -11.77
C ALA A 64 -13.01 11.07 -13.23
N LYS A 65 -13.40 10.22 -14.21
CA LYS A 65 -13.17 10.45 -15.65
C LYS A 65 -11.70 10.77 -15.97
N GLY A 66 -10.78 10.12 -15.29
CA GLY A 66 -9.35 10.32 -15.42
C GLY A 66 -8.79 11.62 -14.80
N LYS A 67 -9.61 12.42 -14.14
CA LYS A 67 -9.20 13.64 -13.43
C LYS A 67 -8.85 13.36 -11.98
N ILE A 68 -7.92 12.45 -11.78
CA ILE A 68 -7.40 12.09 -10.47
C ILE A 68 -5.98 12.63 -10.30
N HIS A 69 -5.58 12.80 -9.06
CA HIS A 69 -4.20 13.08 -8.66
C HIS A 69 -3.79 12.14 -7.52
N ILE A 70 -2.54 12.18 -7.17
CA ILE A 70 -1.98 11.43 -6.04
C ILE A 70 -1.70 12.43 -4.92
N ASP A 71 -2.14 12.13 -3.69
CA ASP A 71 -1.84 12.92 -2.50
C ASP A 71 -0.80 12.27 -1.60
N ALA A 72 -0.73 10.95 -1.63
CA ALA A 72 0.33 10.21 -0.97
C ALA A 72 0.54 8.85 -1.63
N TRP A 73 1.76 8.34 -1.54
CA TRP A 73 2.05 6.97 -1.94
C TRP A 73 3.25 6.41 -1.18
N GLN A 74 3.30 5.09 -1.11
CA GLN A 74 4.45 4.36 -0.58
C GLN A 74 4.58 3.00 -1.27
N LYS A 75 5.81 2.49 -1.33
CA LYS A 75 6.02 1.06 -1.53
C LYS A 75 5.69 0.34 -0.23
N VAL A 76 5.06 -0.82 -0.32
CA VAL A 76 4.78 -1.64 0.84
C VAL A 76 5.76 -2.80 0.83
N THR A 77 6.83 -2.68 1.63
CA THR A 77 7.92 -3.66 1.70
C THR A 77 8.10 -4.26 3.09
N CYS A 78 7.63 -3.54 4.14
CA CYS A 78 7.73 -4.00 5.52
C CYS A 78 6.52 -3.54 6.35
N VAL A 79 5.81 -4.47 6.98
CA VAL A 79 4.66 -4.20 7.84
C VAL A 79 4.72 -5.12 9.06
N ASP A 80 4.63 -4.55 10.27
CA ASP A 80 4.58 -5.29 11.56
C ASP A 80 5.75 -6.29 11.76
N GLY A 81 6.93 -6.00 11.23
CA GLY A 81 8.08 -6.91 11.29
C GLY A 81 8.00 -8.08 10.30
N PHE A 82 7.22 -7.92 9.25
CA PHE A 82 7.18 -8.84 8.11
C PHE A 82 7.61 -8.12 6.82
N ALA A 83 8.47 -8.76 6.06
CA ALA A 83 8.78 -8.36 4.70
C ALA A 83 7.60 -8.75 3.78
N ILE A 84 7.21 -7.82 2.90
CA ILE A 84 6.16 -8.01 1.90
C ILE A 84 6.84 -8.06 0.54
N GLU A 85 6.83 -9.22 -0.10
CA GLU A 85 7.44 -9.45 -1.40
C GLU A 85 6.36 -9.78 -2.43
N VAL A 86 6.53 -9.29 -3.65
CA VAL A 86 5.68 -9.67 -4.79
C VAL A 86 6.32 -10.84 -5.51
N VAL A 87 5.57 -11.92 -5.66
CA VAL A 87 6.00 -13.14 -6.33
C VAL A 87 5.02 -13.54 -7.43
N SER A 88 5.42 -14.44 -8.31
CA SER A 88 4.53 -14.97 -9.35
C SER A 88 3.34 -15.72 -8.76
N ASN A 89 2.17 -15.61 -9.36
CA ASN A 89 0.96 -16.33 -8.94
C ASN A 89 1.13 -17.86 -9.02
N ASN A 90 2.09 -18.36 -9.79
CA ASN A 90 2.39 -19.79 -9.89
C ASN A 90 3.08 -20.36 -8.64
N GLU A 91 3.56 -19.53 -7.74
CA GLU A 91 4.20 -19.97 -6.50
C GLU A 91 3.18 -20.52 -5.50
N LYS A 92 3.47 -21.71 -4.97
CA LYS A 92 2.65 -22.33 -3.92
C LYS A 92 3.08 -21.80 -2.55
N LEU A 93 2.37 -20.81 -2.06
CA LEU A 93 2.63 -20.23 -0.74
C LEU A 93 1.96 -21.09 0.36
N LYS A 94 2.70 -21.34 1.44
CA LYS A 94 2.22 -22.08 2.63
C LYS A 94 2.04 -21.16 3.86
N GLN A 95 1.93 -19.86 3.63
CA GLN A 95 1.73 -18.87 4.70
C GLN A 95 0.28 -18.84 5.16
N LYS A 96 0.07 -18.47 6.43
CA LYS A 96 -1.25 -18.18 7.01
C LYS A 96 -1.46 -16.67 7.14
N GLU A 97 -0.36 -15.94 7.18
CA GLU A 97 -0.33 -14.50 7.28
C GLU A 97 -0.90 -13.87 6.00
N GLN A 98 -1.69 -12.83 6.19
CA GLN A 98 -2.26 -11.98 5.15
C GLN A 98 -1.96 -10.52 5.48
N LEU A 99 -1.84 -9.69 4.46
CA LEU A 99 -1.75 -8.25 4.61
C LEU A 99 -3.14 -7.65 4.53
N PHE A 100 -3.53 -6.93 5.58
CA PHE A 100 -4.82 -6.25 5.67
C PHE A 100 -4.64 -4.73 5.57
N PHE A 101 -5.55 -4.10 4.85
CA PHE A 101 -5.80 -2.68 4.89
C PHE A 101 -7.02 -2.42 5.77
N LEU A 102 -6.90 -1.47 6.70
CA LEU A 102 -8.00 -1.01 7.52
C LEU A 102 -8.14 0.50 7.40
N ASN A 103 -9.38 0.96 7.26
CA ASN A 103 -9.76 2.35 7.42
C ASN A 103 -10.44 2.48 8.78
N LEU A 104 -9.86 3.29 9.66
CA LEU A 104 -10.37 3.52 11.00
C LEU A 104 -10.97 4.91 11.04
N GLY A 105 -12.25 5.02 11.41
CA GLY A 105 -12.94 6.28 11.61
C GLY A 105 -12.85 6.76 13.04
N GLY A 106 -12.88 8.07 13.25
CA GLY A 106 -12.90 8.65 14.58
C GLY A 106 -13.23 10.13 14.57
N TYR A 107 -13.78 10.59 15.69
CA TYR A 107 -14.22 11.97 15.86
C TYR A 107 -13.39 12.66 16.96
N LYS A 108 -13.20 13.97 16.82
CA LYS A 108 -12.74 14.84 17.90
C LYS A 108 -13.88 15.71 18.39
N GLU A 109 -13.96 15.86 19.71
CA GLU A 109 -15.00 16.67 20.32
C GLU A 109 -14.96 18.13 19.85
N GLY A 110 -16.10 18.65 19.40
CA GLY A 110 -16.24 20.04 18.94
C GLY A 110 -15.74 20.30 17.51
N GLU A 111 -15.23 19.31 16.79
CA GLU A 111 -14.84 19.44 15.38
C GLU A 111 -15.93 18.85 14.47
N PHE A 112 -16.29 19.59 13.39
CA PHE A 112 -17.23 19.10 12.36
C PHE A 112 -16.47 18.31 11.31
N GLU A 113 -15.81 17.20 11.75
CA GLU A 113 -14.94 16.36 10.92
C GLU A 113 -14.94 14.93 11.43
N GLU A 114 -14.92 13.98 10.52
CA GLU A 114 -14.62 12.59 10.78
C GLU A 114 -13.22 12.28 10.25
N TYR A 115 -12.33 11.88 11.14
CA TYR A 115 -10.95 11.57 10.81
C TYR A 115 -10.80 10.10 10.46
N HIS A 116 -10.16 9.83 9.33
CA HIS A 116 -9.91 8.46 8.87
C HIS A 116 -8.41 8.12 8.89
N TYR A 117 -8.08 7.00 9.54
CA TYR A 117 -6.71 6.51 9.64
C TYR A 117 -6.53 5.23 8.82
N LYS A 118 -5.63 5.29 7.85
CA LYS A 118 -5.30 4.17 6.97
C LYS A 118 -4.16 3.38 7.59
N VAL A 119 -4.40 2.10 7.89
CA VAL A 119 -3.45 1.22 8.57
C VAL A 119 -3.24 -0.04 7.75
N LEU A 120 -1.98 -0.47 7.62
CA LEU A 120 -1.62 -1.79 7.13
C LEU A 120 -1.24 -2.68 8.32
N VAL A 121 -1.72 -3.93 8.30
CA VAL A 121 -1.50 -4.90 9.38
C VAL A 121 -1.27 -6.28 8.78
N VAL A 122 -0.28 -7.00 9.29
CA VAL A 122 -0.11 -8.43 9.00
C VAL A 122 -0.79 -9.25 10.10
N ALA A 123 -1.73 -10.12 9.70
CA ALA A 123 -2.47 -10.97 10.63
C ALA A 123 -2.90 -12.27 9.95
N THR A 124 -3.35 -13.25 10.73
CA THR A 124 -3.88 -14.52 10.22
C THR A 124 -5.39 -14.49 10.01
N THR A 125 -6.07 -13.53 10.64
CA THR A 125 -7.52 -13.34 10.54
C THR A 125 -7.90 -11.86 10.58
N LYS A 126 -9.09 -11.52 10.04
CA LYS A 126 -9.66 -10.17 10.12
C LYS A 126 -9.81 -9.71 11.59
N ALA A 127 -10.23 -10.58 12.49
CA ALA A 127 -10.39 -10.25 13.92
C ALA A 127 -9.04 -9.89 14.58
N GLU A 128 -7.97 -10.61 14.27
CA GLU A 128 -6.62 -10.27 14.73
C GLU A 128 -6.15 -8.94 14.14
N ALA A 129 -6.40 -8.69 12.86
CA ALA A 129 -6.06 -7.43 12.19
C ALA A 129 -6.75 -6.23 12.86
N ILE A 130 -8.06 -6.32 13.16
CA ILE A 130 -8.82 -5.30 13.87
C ILE A 130 -8.19 -5.01 15.23
N LYS A 131 -7.90 -6.05 16.01
CA LYS A 131 -7.28 -5.91 17.33
C LYS A 131 -5.94 -5.17 17.27
N LYS A 132 -5.07 -5.54 16.32
CA LYS A 132 -3.77 -4.89 16.10
C LYS A 132 -3.93 -3.43 15.66
N ALA A 133 -4.81 -3.15 14.70
CA ALA A 133 -5.05 -1.81 14.18
C ALA A 133 -5.53 -0.85 15.29
N LYS A 134 -6.50 -1.27 16.10
CA LYS A 134 -7.00 -0.48 17.23
C LYS A 134 -5.89 -0.16 18.26
N GLN A 135 -5.00 -1.10 18.53
CA GLN A 135 -3.85 -0.86 19.41
C GLN A 135 -2.86 0.16 18.84
N THR A 136 -2.57 0.09 17.55
CA THR A 136 -1.64 1.01 16.87
C THR A 136 -2.18 2.45 16.88
N THR A 137 -3.46 2.63 16.64
CA THR A 137 -4.12 3.94 16.65
C THR A 137 -4.14 4.53 18.05
N PHE A 138 -4.42 3.71 19.06
CA PHE A 138 -4.37 4.12 20.46
C PHE A 138 -3.03 4.73 20.84
N TYR A 139 -1.91 4.08 20.50
CA TYR A 139 -0.58 4.59 20.82
C TYR A 139 -0.22 5.88 20.08
N LYS A 140 -0.64 6.04 18.84
CA LYS A 140 -0.38 7.25 18.04
C LYS A 140 -1.12 8.47 18.57
N HIS A 141 -2.33 8.32 19.11
CA HIS A 141 -3.12 9.42 19.67
C HIS A 141 -2.75 9.78 21.10
N TYR A 142 -2.29 8.83 21.89
CA TYR A 142 -1.92 9.07 23.30
C TYR A 142 -0.69 9.99 23.44
N ASN A 143 0.14 10.10 22.42
CA ASN A 143 1.32 10.97 22.41
C ASN A 143 1.08 12.39 21.91
N PHE A 144 -0.14 12.76 21.53
CA PHE A 144 -0.46 14.13 21.18
C PHE A 144 -0.83 14.92 22.44
N LYS A 145 0.12 15.72 22.95
CA LYS A 145 -0.16 16.71 24.00
C LYS A 145 -1.30 17.64 23.54
N GLY A 146 -2.49 17.46 24.06
CA GLY A 146 -3.65 18.30 23.78
C GLY A 146 -4.84 17.62 23.09
N ALA A 147 -4.69 16.37 22.65
CA ALA A 147 -5.85 15.59 22.23
C ALA A 147 -6.40 14.88 23.47
N THR A 148 -7.50 15.37 24.02
CA THR A 148 -8.38 14.56 24.85
C THR A 148 -8.98 13.49 23.95
N SER A 149 -8.23 12.39 23.76
CA SER A 149 -8.78 11.20 23.13
C SER A 149 -9.69 10.54 24.14
N HIS A 150 -10.95 10.86 24.12
CA HIS A 150 -11.96 10.05 24.75
C HIS A 150 -12.12 8.79 23.90
N ILE A 151 -11.32 7.76 24.21
CA ILE A 151 -11.65 6.39 23.87
C ILE A 151 -12.68 5.96 24.89
N ASP A 152 -13.85 6.56 24.78
CA ASP A 152 -15.05 6.08 25.39
C ASP A 152 -15.74 5.19 24.35
N ASP A 153 -16.36 4.09 24.80
CA ASP A 153 -17.22 3.24 23.94
C ASP A 153 -18.32 4.02 23.22
N LYS A 154 -18.48 5.29 23.54
CA LYS A 154 -19.48 6.20 22.96
C LYS A 154 -18.97 7.00 21.76
N TYR A 155 -17.62 7.18 21.62
CA TYR A 155 -16.97 7.90 20.51
C TYR A 155 -15.70 7.16 20.05
N GLY A 156 -15.65 5.83 20.22
CA GLY A 156 -14.48 5.02 19.96
C GLY A 156 -14.03 5.07 18.51
N VAL A 157 -12.74 4.85 18.28
CA VAL A 157 -12.22 4.54 16.94
C VAL A 157 -12.87 3.25 16.49
N ASP A 158 -13.68 3.32 15.43
CA ASP A 158 -14.30 2.15 14.82
C ASP A 158 -13.54 1.74 13.56
N VAL A 159 -13.80 0.51 13.12
CA VAL A 159 -13.29 0.01 11.85
C VAL A 159 -14.38 0.18 10.81
N ASP A 160 -14.24 1.20 9.97
CA ASP A 160 -15.19 1.46 8.88
C ASP A 160 -15.04 0.41 7.79
N ASP A 161 -13.79 0.12 7.42
CA ASP A 161 -13.48 -0.85 6.37
C ASP A 161 -12.31 -1.75 6.76
N ILE A 162 -12.39 -3.02 6.35
CA ILE A 162 -11.30 -3.99 6.42
C ILE A 162 -11.27 -4.88 5.20
N HIS A 163 -10.13 -4.91 4.54
CA HIS A 163 -9.90 -5.74 3.36
C HIS A 163 -8.56 -6.48 3.45
N ALA A 164 -8.53 -7.76 3.09
CA ALA A 164 -7.26 -8.38 2.74
C ALA A 164 -6.80 -7.80 1.39
N ILE A 165 -5.53 -7.41 1.27
CA ILE A 165 -5.03 -6.75 0.06
C ILE A 165 -5.26 -7.62 -1.18
N GLU A 166 -5.02 -8.93 -1.10
CA GLU A 166 -5.26 -9.84 -2.22
C GLU A 166 -6.75 -9.93 -2.63
N GLU A 167 -7.72 -9.56 -1.74
CA GLU A 167 -9.15 -9.51 -2.10
C GLU A 167 -9.46 -8.27 -2.98
N ILE A 168 -8.81 -7.13 -2.73
CA ILE A 168 -9.10 -5.84 -3.38
C ILE A 168 -8.17 -5.48 -4.54
N LEU A 169 -7.08 -6.21 -4.76
CA LEU A 169 -6.29 -6.09 -5.98
C LEU A 169 -7.15 -6.38 -7.21
N SER A 170 -6.91 -5.68 -8.31
CA SER A 170 -7.59 -5.97 -9.58
C SER A 170 -7.29 -7.38 -10.08
N GLU A 171 -8.21 -7.95 -10.88
CA GLU A 171 -8.03 -9.28 -11.47
C GLU A 171 -6.74 -9.39 -12.31
N LYS A 172 -6.31 -8.30 -12.94
CA LYS A 172 -5.02 -8.21 -13.63
C LYS A 172 -3.87 -8.59 -12.69
N PHE A 173 -3.80 -7.95 -11.53
CA PHE A 173 -2.71 -8.22 -10.58
C PHE A 173 -2.82 -9.60 -9.94
N LYS A 174 -4.03 -10.04 -9.57
CA LYS A 174 -4.26 -11.37 -8.99
C LYS A 174 -3.89 -12.52 -9.93
N SER A 175 -4.07 -12.32 -11.24
CA SER A 175 -3.71 -13.33 -12.22
C SER A 175 -2.21 -13.51 -12.40
N GLU A 176 -1.40 -12.48 -12.11
CA GLU A 176 0.04 -12.49 -12.34
C GLU A 176 0.86 -12.65 -11.05
N TYR A 177 0.33 -12.14 -9.92
CA TYR A 177 1.10 -11.97 -8.68
C TYR A 177 0.39 -12.49 -7.44
N ARG A 178 1.23 -12.77 -6.43
CA ARG A 178 0.83 -13.03 -5.05
C ARG A 178 1.74 -12.28 -4.10
N LEU A 179 1.28 -12.07 -2.86
CA LEU A 179 2.08 -11.47 -1.80
C LEU A 179 2.70 -12.56 -0.93
N LEU A 180 4.02 -12.62 -0.92
CA LEU A 180 4.78 -13.48 -0.02
C LEU A 180 5.14 -12.67 1.23
N ILE A 181 4.67 -13.14 2.39
CA ILE A 181 4.81 -12.49 3.68
C ILE A 181 5.78 -13.30 4.54
N LYS A 182 6.94 -12.72 4.86
CA LYS A 182 8.00 -13.38 5.62
C LYS A 182 8.34 -12.59 6.86
N LYS A 183 8.41 -13.26 8.01
CA LYS A 183 8.92 -12.62 9.22
C LYS A 183 10.34 -12.12 9.00
N THR A 184 10.62 -10.88 9.40
CA THR A 184 11.95 -10.26 9.28
C THR A 184 12.37 -9.60 10.58
N ASN A 185 13.68 -9.56 10.81
CA ASN A 185 14.25 -8.80 11.92
C ASN A 185 14.62 -7.36 11.51
N VAL A 186 14.45 -7.02 10.23
CA VAL A 186 14.66 -5.66 9.73
C VAL A 186 13.41 -4.86 10.06
N ILE A 187 13.56 -3.92 10.98
CA ILE A 187 12.51 -2.95 11.31
C ILE A 187 12.85 -1.68 10.54
N SER A 188 12.30 -1.55 9.35
CA SER A 188 12.33 -0.28 8.60
C SER A 188 10.91 0.11 8.26
N GLU A 189 10.58 1.38 8.52
CA GLU A 189 9.33 1.94 7.98
C GLU A 189 9.53 2.24 6.50
N ASP A 190 8.52 1.93 5.69
CA ASP A 190 8.49 2.30 4.29
C ASP A 190 8.43 3.82 4.14
N GLU A 191 9.20 4.36 3.20
CA GLU A 191 9.21 5.80 2.91
C GLU A 191 7.84 6.24 2.38
N LYS A 192 7.27 7.26 3.03
CA LYS A 192 6.00 7.87 2.63
C LYS A 192 6.26 9.14 1.84
N HIS A 193 5.79 9.16 0.62
CA HIS A 193 5.79 10.35 -0.23
C HIS A 193 4.44 11.04 -0.07
N ILE A 194 4.43 12.21 0.57
CA ILE A 194 3.21 12.96 0.90
C ILE A 194 3.24 14.28 0.14
N GLY A 195 2.16 14.58 -0.56
CA GLY A 195 1.95 15.83 -1.28
C GLY A 195 1.33 15.61 -2.66
N TYR A 196 0.71 16.67 -3.15
CA TYR A 196 -0.02 16.67 -4.42
C TYR A 196 0.88 16.39 -5.62
N LEU A 197 0.52 15.37 -6.40
CA LEU A 197 1.22 14.97 -7.62
C LEU A 197 0.22 14.75 -8.76
N LYS A 198 0.32 15.56 -9.82
CA LYS A 198 -0.50 15.37 -11.02
C LYS A 198 -0.14 14.07 -11.72
N ILE A 199 -1.11 13.22 -11.97
CA ILE A 199 -0.90 11.96 -12.70
C ILE A 199 -0.31 12.19 -14.11
N ASP A 200 -0.72 13.24 -14.79
CA ASP A 200 -0.23 13.53 -16.14
C ASP A 200 1.27 13.86 -16.17
N THR A 201 1.86 14.33 -15.07
CA THR A 201 3.32 14.55 -15.00
C THR A 201 4.12 13.25 -14.94
N LEU A 202 3.48 12.14 -14.62
CA LEU A 202 4.08 10.80 -14.61
C LEU A 202 4.07 10.15 -16.00
N THR A 203 3.26 10.65 -16.94
CA THR A 203 3.09 10.04 -18.27
C THR A 203 4.01 10.61 -19.34
N VAL A 204 4.80 11.65 -19.01
CA VAL A 204 5.76 12.28 -19.93
C VAL A 204 7.10 11.57 -19.95
#